data_df595de61d39b79d4bbf7a81481b4483
#
_entry.id   df595de61d39b79d4bbf7a81481b4483
#
_cell.length_a   1.000
_cell.length_b   1.000
_cell.length_c   1.000
_cell.angle_alpha   90.00
_cell.angle_beta   90.00
_cell.angle_gamma   90.00
#
_symmetry.space_group_name_H-M   'P 1'
#
loop_
_entity.id
_entity.type
_entity.pdbx_description
1 polymer ?
#
loop_
_entity_poly.entity_id
_entity_poly.type
_entity_poly.pdbx_seq_one_letter_code
_entity_poly.pdbx_strand_id
1 'polypeptide(L)'
;MPTLLGIYGRKEYYLSDPDPKTGEQQIVWRVPDIREAVRARPGWKLLGADYSQIEIRLMADASEDPWLIQALNSGKDVHCYLTADAYGISYDEFFYGYKHENDPNHWQFCTMRNDFKQVSFGVPYGAKAPLIAAKTGKPLDEAQALIDRFFGKARVLKVWLDDQGRMAIRYGFSSSSRGRKRFYRIPALSDPEREAKLAQIERWAGNQPIQSGCCDLLKPAMYRIYLRLRGGDWAAPPRYGARILFCVHDEIVTTAPDAHVSEVSEIMKVCMQEAYDDVIKSVKNTVDVTIGDYWKK
;
A
#
# COMPACT_ATOMS: atom_id res chain seq x y z
N MET A 1 17.42 -10.30 2.98
CA MET A 1 16.98 -9.96 4.34
C MET A 1 17.11 -11.22 5.18
N PRO A 2 17.81 -11.19 6.32
CA PRO A 2 17.55 -12.21 7.31
C PRO A 2 16.09 -12.02 7.69
N THR A 3 15.27 -13.01 7.36
CA THR A 3 13.88 -13.05 7.77
C THR A 3 13.83 -12.85 9.28
N LEU A 4 12.89 -12.07 9.79
CA LEU A 4 12.57 -11.93 11.22
C LEU A 4 12.48 -13.29 11.96
N LEU A 5 12.37 -14.39 11.25
CA LEU A 5 12.52 -15.76 11.67
C LEU A 5 13.83 -16.06 12.45
N GLY A 6 14.92 -15.31 12.19
CA GLY A 6 16.18 -15.45 12.95
C GLY A 6 16.13 -14.80 14.34
N ILE A 7 15.25 -13.84 14.56
CA ILE A 7 15.13 -13.11 15.83
C ILE A 7 14.10 -13.76 16.75
N TYR A 8 13.06 -14.35 16.21
CA TYR A 8 11.93 -14.92 16.97
C TYR A 8 11.86 -16.46 16.92
N GLY A 9 12.93 -17.13 16.67
CA GLY A 9 13.23 -18.53 16.45
C GLY A 9 12.46 -19.65 17.17
N ARG A 10 11.24 -19.44 17.62
CA ARG A 10 10.34 -20.51 18.08
C ARG A 10 9.16 -20.60 17.12
N LYS A 11 9.17 -21.64 16.30
CA LYS A 11 7.95 -22.10 15.64
C LYS A 11 7.04 -22.63 16.76
N GLU A 12 5.89 -21.98 16.95
CA GLU A 12 4.84 -22.55 17.77
C GLU A 12 4.06 -23.54 16.92
N TYR A 13 3.73 -24.69 17.48
CA TYR A 13 2.82 -25.65 16.88
C TYR A 13 1.55 -25.71 17.72
N TYR A 14 0.43 -25.90 17.08
CA TYR A 14 -0.84 -26.19 17.72
C TYR A 14 -1.52 -27.33 16.95
N LEU A 15 -2.44 -28.00 17.62
CA LEU A 15 -3.31 -28.95 16.93
C LEU A 15 -4.41 -28.18 16.23
N SER A 16 -4.65 -28.48 14.96
CA SER A 16 -5.79 -27.94 14.22
C SER A 16 -7.11 -28.33 14.91
N ASP A 17 -8.20 -27.66 14.55
CA ASP A 17 -9.52 -28.18 14.88
C ASP A 17 -9.67 -29.59 14.30
N PRO A 18 -10.36 -30.52 14.99
CA PRO A 18 -10.59 -31.86 14.48
C PRO A 18 -11.31 -31.80 13.12
N ASP A 19 -10.83 -32.58 12.15
CA ASP A 19 -11.55 -32.75 10.88
C ASP A 19 -12.96 -33.26 11.17
N PRO A 20 -14.01 -32.57 10.72
CA PRO A 20 -15.39 -32.96 11.04
C PRO A 20 -15.82 -34.34 10.49
N LYS A 21 -15.04 -34.95 9.57
CA LYS A 21 -15.31 -36.23 8.98
C LYS A 21 -14.48 -37.38 9.62
N THR A 22 -13.23 -37.08 9.97
CA THR A 22 -12.29 -38.12 10.48
C THR A 22 -12.00 -37.99 11.96
N GLY A 23 -12.25 -36.82 12.56
CA GLY A 23 -11.87 -36.50 13.94
C GLY A 23 -10.37 -36.31 14.14
N GLU A 24 -9.56 -36.40 13.09
CA GLU A 24 -8.12 -36.26 13.17
C GLU A 24 -7.70 -34.81 13.33
N GLN A 25 -6.69 -34.56 14.15
CA GLN A 25 -6.05 -33.27 14.33
C GLN A 25 -4.66 -33.30 13.70
N GLN A 26 -4.30 -32.24 13.00
CA GLN A 26 -2.97 -32.10 12.41
C GLN A 26 -2.14 -31.08 13.21
N ILE A 27 -0.83 -31.34 13.29
CA ILE A 27 0.11 -30.38 13.85
C ILE A 27 0.29 -29.26 12.83
N VAL A 28 -0.14 -28.06 13.20
CA VAL A 28 0.00 -26.85 12.37
C VAL A 28 1.11 -25.99 12.96
N TRP A 29 2.11 -25.69 12.15
CA TRP A 29 3.19 -24.77 12.52
C TRP A 29 2.76 -23.34 12.27
N ARG A 30 2.84 -22.50 13.31
CA ARG A 30 2.53 -21.09 13.25
C ARG A 30 3.81 -20.27 13.47
N VAL A 31 4.03 -19.27 12.63
CA VAL A 31 4.98 -18.21 12.92
C VAL A 31 4.17 -17.11 13.63
N PRO A 32 4.45 -16.80 14.92
CA PRO A 32 3.75 -15.74 15.62
C PRO A 32 3.90 -14.43 14.87
N ASP A 33 2.78 -13.75 14.59
CA ASP A 33 2.81 -12.40 14.07
C ASP A 33 3.07 -11.46 15.26
N ILE A 34 4.06 -10.58 15.13
CA ILE A 34 4.38 -9.56 16.16
C ILE A 34 3.16 -8.70 16.49
N ARG A 35 2.23 -8.55 15.55
CA ARG A 35 0.97 -7.82 15.76
C ARG A 35 0.11 -8.43 16.86
N GLU A 36 0.15 -9.73 17.04
CA GLU A 36 -0.60 -10.43 18.07
C GLU A 36 -0.15 -10.09 19.49
N ALA A 37 1.07 -9.56 19.64
CA ALA A 37 1.56 -9.05 20.92
C ALA A 37 0.84 -7.74 21.34
N VAL A 38 0.28 -7.01 20.38
CA VAL A 38 -0.50 -5.79 20.65
C VAL A 38 -1.95 -6.18 20.86
N ARG A 39 -2.39 -6.24 22.12
CA ARG A 39 -3.72 -6.72 22.52
C ARG A 39 -4.57 -5.63 23.15
N ALA A 40 -5.86 -5.69 22.90
CA ALA A 40 -6.84 -4.93 23.64
C ALA A 40 -6.95 -5.45 25.07
N ARG A 41 -7.26 -4.57 26.01
CA ARG A 41 -7.62 -4.98 27.38
C ARG A 41 -8.99 -5.65 27.39
N PRO A 42 -9.33 -6.46 28.42
CA PRO A 42 -10.66 -7.06 28.54
C PRO A 42 -11.78 -6.02 28.44
N GLY A 43 -12.84 -6.32 27.69
CA GLY A 43 -13.95 -5.43 27.40
C GLY A 43 -13.65 -4.31 26.38
N TRP A 44 -12.55 -4.43 25.64
CA TRP A 44 -12.12 -3.49 24.58
C TRP A 44 -11.71 -4.22 23.31
N LYS A 45 -11.71 -3.47 22.21
CA LYS A 45 -11.19 -3.93 20.92
C LYS A 45 -10.12 -2.99 20.38
N LEU A 46 -9.29 -3.52 19.50
CA LEU A 46 -8.46 -2.75 18.60
C LEU A 46 -9.17 -2.60 17.25
N LEU A 47 -9.11 -1.40 16.70
CA LEU A 47 -9.63 -1.06 15.37
C LEU A 47 -8.46 -0.57 14.54
N GLY A 48 -8.10 -1.29 13.48
CA GLY A 48 -7.13 -0.87 12.48
C GLY A 48 -7.86 -0.36 11.24
N ALA A 49 -7.69 0.90 10.90
CA ALA A 49 -8.26 1.50 9.68
C ALA A 49 -7.15 1.79 8.69
N ASP A 50 -7.27 1.26 7.46
CA ASP A 50 -6.27 1.29 6.41
C ASP A 50 -6.83 1.86 5.11
N TYR A 51 -6.01 2.64 4.38
CA TYR A 51 -6.35 3.07 3.03
C TYR A 51 -6.06 1.96 2.03
N SER A 52 -7.04 1.57 1.25
CA SER A 52 -6.83 0.56 0.21
C SER A 52 -5.87 1.07 -0.86
N GLN A 53 -4.67 0.49 -0.92
CA GLN A 53 -3.68 0.73 -1.98
C GLN A 53 -3.37 2.22 -2.23
N ILE A 54 -3.13 2.98 -1.17
CA ILE A 54 -3.02 4.44 -1.24
C ILE A 54 -1.92 4.95 -2.17
N GLU A 55 -0.79 4.25 -2.25
CA GLU A 55 0.35 4.69 -3.07
C GLU A 55 0.02 4.73 -4.57
N ILE A 56 -0.64 3.69 -5.10
CA ILE A 56 -1.02 3.68 -6.52
C ILE A 56 -2.15 4.70 -6.81
N ARG A 57 -3.00 4.99 -5.82
CA ARG A 57 -4.03 6.04 -5.94
C ARG A 57 -3.42 7.43 -5.98
N LEU A 58 -2.43 7.69 -5.14
CA LEU A 58 -1.64 8.93 -5.18
C LEU A 58 -0.87 9.08 -6.49
N MET A 59 -0.29 7.99 -7.01
CA MET A 59 0.36 8.00 -8.32
C MET A 59 -0.60 8.34 -9.45
N ALA A 60 -1.77 7.70 -9.45
CA ALA A 60 -2.79 7.92 -10.47
C ALA A 60 -3.30 9.36 -10.46
N ASP A 61 -3.59 9.90 -9.27
CA ASP A 61 -4.06 11.26 -9.10
C ASP A 61 -2.98 12.29 -9.45
N ALA A 62 -1.76 12.12 -8.95
CA ALA A 62 -0.67 13.07 -9.17
C ALA A 62 -0.16 13.08 -10.62
N SER A 63 -0.19 11.96 -11.31
CA SER A 63 0.20 11.87 -12.71
C SER A 63 -0.93 12.13 -13.69
N GLU A 64 -2.19 12.04 -13.22
CA GLU A 64 -3.39 12.06 -14.05
C GLU A 64 -3.39 10.99 -15.15
N ASP A 65 -2.73 9.85 -14.89
CA ASP A 65 -2.63 8.77 -15.87
C ASP A 65 -3.99 8.09 -16.05
N PRO A 66 -4.60 8.18 -17.27
CA PRO A 66 -5.97 7.72 -17.49
C PRO A 66 -6.11 6.20 -17.34
N TRP A 67 -5.07 5.43 -17.62
CA TRP A 67 -5.11 3.97 -17.48
C TRP A 67 -5.17 3.55 -16.01
N LEU A 68 -4.37 4.17 -15.15
CA LEU A 68 -4.41 3.92 -13.71
C LEU A 68 -5.72 4.39 -13.09
N ILE A 69 -6.19 5.60 -13.46
CA ILE A 69 -7.47 6.15 -12.97
C ILE A 69 -8.63 5.23 -13.35
N GLN A 70 -8.68 4.77 -14.61
CA GLN A 70 -9.71 3.85 -15.07
C GLN A 70 -9.68 2.53 -14.30
N ALA A 71 -8.50 1.94 -14.12
CA ALA A 71 -8.33 0.70 -13.36
C ALA A 71 -8.85 0.83 -11.93
N LEU A 72 -8.45 1.89 -11.23
CA LEU A 72 -8.79 2.13 -9.82
C LEU A 72 -10.28 2.49 -9.61
N ASN A 73 -10.92 3.14 -10.60
CA ASN A 73 -12.33 3.50 -10.54
C ASN A 73 -13.27 2.41 -11.08
N SER A 74 -12.74 1.33 -11.65
CA SER A 74 -13.53 0.24 -12.23
C SER A 74 -14.30 -0.60 -11.22
N GLY A 75 -13.96 -0.52 -9.93
CA GLY A 75 -14.47 -1.41 -8.88
C GLY A 75 -13.94 -2.84 -8.94
N LYS A 76 -13.00 -3.12 -9.83
CA LYS A 76 -12.37 -4.42 -10.05
C LYS A 76 -11.09 -4.58 -9.21
N ASP A 77 -10.60 -5.82 -9.06
CA ASP A 77 -9.25 -6.05 -8.52
C ASP A 77 -8.22 -5.35 -9.42
N VAL A 78 -7.58 -4.30 -8.91
CA VAL A 78 -6.71 -3.44 -9.71
C VAL A 78 -5.52 -4.20 -10.28
N HIS A 79 -4.97 -5.17 -9.54
CA HIS A 79 -3.83 -5.95 -10.04
C HIS A 79 -4.25 -6.92 -11.14
N CYS A 80 -5.41 -7.55 -11.02
CA CYS A 80 -5.97 -8.36 -12.10
C CYS A 80 -6.30 -7.50 -13.31
N TYR A 81 -6.89 -6.31 -13.11
CA TYR A 81 -7.22 -5.39 -14.20
C TYR A 81 -5.99 -4.94 -14.97
N LEU A 82 -4.99 -4.42 -14.25
CA LEU A 82 -3.75 -3.94 -14.86
C LEU A 82 -2.99 -5.05 -15.60
N THR A 83 -2.98 -6.26 -15.01
CA THR A 83 -2.32 -7.41 -15.63
C THR A 83 -3.07 -7.86 -16.87
N ALA A 84 -4.35 -8.11 -16.77
CA ALA A 84 -5.18 -8.57 -17.90
C ALA A 84 -5.07 -7.60 -19.09
N ASP A 85 -5.27 -6.31 -18.85
CA ASP A 85 -5.19 -5.30 -19.91
C ASP A 85 -3.78 -5.19 -20.53
N ALA A 86 -2.73 -5.26 -19.70
CA ALA A 86 -1.36 -5.24 -20.17
C ALA A 86 -1.01 -6.45 -21.04
N TYR A 87 -1.63 -7.60 -20.82
CA TYR A 87 -1.45 -8.81 -21.61
C TYR A 87 -2.46 -8.98 -22.74
N GLY A 88 -3.45 -8.07 -22.87
CA GLY A 88 -4.49 -8.17 -23.87
C GLY A 88 -5.51 -9.29 -23.62
N ILE A 89 -5.68 -9.69 -22.36
CA ILE A 89 -6.65 -10.68 -21.90
C ILE A 89 -7.87 -9.95 -21.34
N SER A 90 -9.08 -10.48 -21.52
CA SER A 90 -10.26 -9.87 -20.89
C SER A 90 -10.16 -9.98 -19.37
N TYR A 91 -10.65 -8.94 -18.66
CA TYR A 91 -10.63 -8.96 -17.20
C TYR A 91 -11.38 -10.17 -16.62
N ASP A 92 -12.55 -10.45 -17.17
CA ASP A 92 -13.44 -11.51 -16.65
C ASP A 92 -12.81 -12.90 -16.80
N GLU A 93 -12.16 -13.17 -17.94
CA GLU A 93 -11.40 -14.38 -18.19
C GLU A 93 -10.21 -14.51 -17.20
N PHE A 94 -9.41 -13.44 -17.10
CA PHE A 94 -8.23 -13.41 -16.22
C PHE A 94 -8.63 -13.58 -14.76
N PHE A 95 -9.63 -12.82 -14.30
CA PHE A 95 -10.09 -12.84 -12.91
C PHE A 95 -10.74 -14.17 -12.54
N TYR A 96 -11.53 -14.76 -13.47
CA TYR A 96 -12.11 -16.08 -13.27
C TYR A 96 -11.02 -17.13 -13.07
N GLY A 97 -10.08 -17.25 -14.01
CA GLY A 97 -9.01 -18.25 -13.92
C GLY A 97 -8.08 -18.00 -12.73
N TYR A 98 -7.81 -16.72 -12.37
CA TYR A 98 -7.07 -16.38 -11.16
C TYR A 98 -7.77 -16.86 -9.88
N LYS A 99 -9.10 -16.82 -9.81
CA LYS A 99 -9.88 -17.16 -8.61
C LYS A 99 -10.23 -18.65 -8.49
N HIS A 100 -10.27 -19.38 -9.58
CA HIS A 100 -10.73 -20.77 -9.62
C HIS A 100 -9.56 -21.73 -9.82
N GLU A 101 -9.16 -22.42 -8.75
CA GLU A 101 -8.01 -23.36 -8.76
C GLU A 101 -8.13 -24.48 -9.79
N ASN A 102 -9.35 -24.82 -10.19
CA ASN A 102 -9.62 -25.84 -11.20
C ASN A 102 -9.54 -25.31 -12.64
N ASP A 103 -9.33 -24.01 -12.85
CA ASP A 103 -9.11 -23.45 -14.18
C ASP A 103 -7.74 -23.87 -14.73
N PRO A 104 -7.63 -24.33 -15.98
CA PRO A 104 -6.36 -24.76 -16.57
C PRO A 104 -5.29 -23.66 -16.59
N ASN A 105 -5.70 -22.41 -16.60
CA ASN A 105 -4.81 -21.23 -16.59
C ASN A 105 -4.52 -20.67 -15.21
N HIS A 106 -5.09 -21.25 -14.12
CA HIS A 106 -5.01 -20.69 -12.76
C HIS A 106 -3.58 -20.33 -12.36
N TRP A 107 -2.65 -21.26 -12.44
CA TRP A 107 -1.26 -21.05 -12.04
C TRP A 107 -0.55 -20.01 -12.91
N GLN A 108 -0.86 -20.00 -14.20
CA GLN A 108 -0.31 -19.01 -15.12
C GLN A 108 -0.81 -17.60 -14.74
N PHE A 109 -2.10 -17.43 -14.51
CA PHE A 109 -2.67 -16.13 -14.14
C PHE A 109 -2.21 -15.66 -12.75
N CYS A 110 -2.06 -16.56 -11.79
CA CYS A 110 -1.44 -16.25 -10.50
C CYS A 110 -0.02 -15.73 -10.67
N THR A 111 0.79 -16.40 -11.49
CA THR A 111 2.17 -15.98 -11.78
C THR A 111 2.20 -14.63 -12.48
N MET A 112 1.43 -14.45 -13.55
CA MET A 112 1.36 -13.19 -14.31
C MET A 112 0.95 -12.03 -13.39
N ARG A 113 -0.07 -12.22 -12.54
CA ARG A 113 -0.53 -11.21 -11.57
C ARG A 113 0.56 -10.85 -10.56
N ASN A 114 1.23 -11.86 -10.01
CA ASN A 114 2.28 -11.63 -9.02
C ASN A 114 3.48 -10.90 -9.62
N ASP A 115 3.93 -11.30 -10.81
CA ASP A 115 5.03 -10.66 -11.53
C ASP A 115 4.69 -9.21 -11.87
N PHE A 116 3.51 -8.99 -12.43
CA PHE A 116 3.07 -7.64 -12.79
C PHE A 116 2.84 -6.74 -11.57
N LYS A 117 2.43 -7.32 -10.45
CA LYS A 117 2.36 -6.61 -9.16
C LYS A 117 3.75 -6.12 -8.72
N GLN A 118 4.82 -6.95 -8.87
CA GLN A 118 6.18 -6.51 -8.55
C GLN A 118 6.62 -5.33 -9.43
N VAL A 119 6.20 -5.32 -10.70
CA VAL A 119 6.49 -4.23 -11.64
C VAL A 119 5.71 -2.97 -11.24
N SER A 120 4.39 -3.06 -11.12
CA SER A 120 3.51 -1.92 -10.85
C SER A 120 3.82 -1.20 -9.53
N PHE A 121 4.34 -1.93 -8.54
CA PHE A 121 4.81 -1.34 -7.28
C PHE A 121 6.30 -0.95 -7.29
N GLY A 122 7.15 -1.69 -7.98
CA GLY A 122 8.60 -1.46 -7.93
C GLY A 122 9.08 -0.39 -8.89
N VAL A 123 8.57 -0.41 -10.11
CA VAL A 123 9.08 0.42 -11.20
C VAL A 123 8.86 1.93 -10.98
N PRO A 124 7.71 2.40 -10.49
CA PRO A 124 7.53 3.81 -10.14
C PRO A 124 8.51 4.31 -9.08
N TYR A 125 9.04 3.40 -8.25
CA TYR A 125 10.07 3.71 -7.26
C TYR A 125 11.50 3.48 -7.75
N GLY A 126 11.65 3.31 -9.07
CA GLY A 126 12.95 3.20 -9.73
C GLY A 126 13.55 1.79 -9.75
N ALA A 127 12.73 0.74 -9.54
CA ALA A 127 13.17 -0.63 -9.79
C ALA A 127 13.49 -0.80 -11.27
N LYS A 128 14.69 -1.31 -11.56
CA LYS A 128 15.14 -1.64 -12.91
C LYS A 128 15.07 -3.15 -13.14
N ALA A 129 15.24 -3.58 -14.38
CA ALA A 129 15.15 -4.98 -14.78
C ALA A 129 15.93 -5.97 -13.89
N PRO A 130 17.16 -5.69 -13.40
CA PRO A 130 17.84 -6.61 -12.49
C PRO A 130 17.10 -6.88 -11.17
N LEU A 131 16.45 -5.84 -10.60
CA LEU A 131 15.69 -6.01 -9.37
C LEU A 131 14.36 -6.74 -9.62
N ILE A 132 13.70 -6.48 -10.74
CA ILE A 132 12.49 -7.20 -11.14
C ILE A 132 12.82 -8.67 -11.44
N ALA A 133 13.88 -8.95 -12.17
CA ALA A 133 14.39 -10.29 -12.43
C ALA A 133 14.64 -11.07 -11.12
N ALA A 134 15.32 -10.46 -10.16
CA ALA A 134 15.58 -11.07 -8.85
C ALA A 134 14.30 -11.35 -8.04
N LYS A 135 13.25 -10.52 -8.19
CA LYS A 135 11.97 -10.71 -7.48
C LYS A 135 11.05 -11.73 -8.13
N THR A 136 11.08 -11.82 -9.45
CA THR A 136 10.17 -12.68 -10.24
C THR A 136 10.80 -14.03 -10.60
N GLY A 137 12.12 -14.15 -10.45
CA GLY A 137 12.88 -15.33 -10.91
C GLY A 137 13.03 -15.42 -12.43
N LYS A 138 12.68 -14.34 -13.17
CA LYS A 138 12.71 -14.32 -14.63
C LYS A 138 14.06 -13.88 -15.18
N PRO A 139 14.40 -14.24 -16.43
CA PRO A 139 15.53 -13.67 -17.17
C PRO A 139 15.44 -12.14 -17.27
N LEU A 140 16.58 -11.50 -17.47
CA LEU A 140 16.69 -10.04 -17.48
C LEU A 140 15.88 -9.38 -18.63
N ASP A 141 15.86 -10.01 -19.79
CA ASP A 141 15.10 -9.58 -20.97
C ASP A 141 13.58 -9.67 -20.73
N GLU A 142 13.09 -10.74 -20.08
CA GLU A 142 11.70 -10.87 -19.70
C GLU A 142 11.32 -9.81 -18.64
N ALA A 143 12.18 -9.58 -17.65
CA ALA A 143 11.98 -8.54 -16.65
C ALA A 143 11.92 -7.14 -17.28
N GLN A 144 12.75 -6.86 -18.28
CA GLN A 144 12.68 -5.62 -19.06
C GLN A 144 11.39 -5.54 -19.86
N ALA A 145 10.98 -6.61 -20.52
CA ALA A 145 9.72 -6.65 -21.26
C ALA A 145 8.49 -6.39 -20.39
N LEU A 146 8.49 -6.83 -19.11
CA LEU A 146 7.44 -6.51 -18.14
C LEU A 146 7.39 -5.00 -17.83
N ILE A 147 8.55 -4.36 -17.65
CA ILE A 147 8.67 -2.91 -17.41
C ILE A 147 8.15 -2.13 -18.64
N ASP A 148 8.58 -2.52 -19.82
CA ASP A 148 8.17 -1.88 -21.08
C ASP A 148 6.66 -2.02 -21.32
N ARG A 149 6.10 -3.16 -20.99
CA ARG A 149 4.66 -3.42 -21.05
C ARG A 149 3.88 -2.51 -20.08
N PHE A 150 4.36 -2.36 -18.85
CA PHE A 150 3.75 -1.46 -17.89
C PHE A 150 3.76 -0.01 -18.35
N PHE A 151 4.92 0.53 -18.74
CA PHE A 151 5.02 1.90 -19.24
C PHE A 151 4.43 2.10 -20.64
N GLY A 152 4.27 1.03 -21.42
CA GLY A 152 3.51 1.05 -22.67
C GLY A 152 2.05 1.42 -22.45
N LYS A 153 1.49 1.08 -21.28
CA LYS A 153 0.15 1.45 -20.83
C LYS A 153 0.16 2.73 -19.99
N ALA A 154 0.95 2.78 -18.92
CA ALA A 154 1.07 3.92 -18.01
C ALA A 154 2.02 5.01 -18.57
N ARG A 155 1.72 5.54 -19.75
CA ARG A 155 2.58 6.49 -20.46
C ARG A 155 2.65 7.85 -19.78
N VAL A 156 1.53 8.34 -19.25
CA VAL A 156 1.45 9.63 -18.58
C VAL A 156 2.20 9.58 -17.27
N LEU A 157 2.06 8.48 -16.51
CA LEU A 157 2.84 8.25 -15.30
C LEU A 157 4.36 8.25 -15.60
N LYS A 158 4.79 7.63 -16.70
CA LYS A 158 6.20 7.64 -17.08
C LYS A 158 6.72 9.06 -17.29
N VAL A 159 6.01 9.87 -18.08
CA VAL A 159 6.38 11.26 -18.33
C VAL A 159 6.41 12.06 -17.02
N TRP A 160 5.41 11.87 -16.16
CA TRP A 160 5.33 12.54 -14.86
C TRP A 160 6.53 12.19 -13.97
N LEU A 161 6.94 10.92 -13.90
CA LEU A 161 8.11 10.48 -13.12
C LEU A 161 9.40 11.11 -13.64
N ASP A 162 9.59 11.12 -14.97
CA ASP A 162 10.75 11.74 -15.62
C ASP A 162 10.78 13.27 -15.34
N ASP A 163 9.62 13.93 -15.33
CA ASP A 163 9.49 15.36 -14.99
C ASP A 163 9.82 15.63 -13.53
N GLN A 164 9.37 14.79 -12.59
CA GLN A 164 9.75 14.95 -11.17
C GLN A 164 11.28 14.94 -11.00
N GLY A 165 11.97 14.02 -11.69
CA GLY A 165 13.44 13.95 -11.67
C GLY A 165 14.07 15.22 -12.24
N ARG A 166 13.65 15.65 -13.43
CA ARG A 166 14.18 16.88 -14.08
C ARG A 166 13.96 18.12 -13.21
N MET A 167 12.77 18.28 -12.65
CA MET A 167 12.44 19.43 -11.80
C MET A 167 13.24 19.43 -10.51
N ALA A 168 13.45 18.25 -9.90
CA ALA A 168 14.28 18.12 -8.69
C ALA A 168 15.72 18.50 -8.92
N ILE A 169 16.29 18.10 -10.05
CA ILE A 169 17.67 18.49 -10.42
C ILE A 169 17.75 19.98 -10.70
N ARG A 170 16.76 20.55 -11.39
CA ARG A 170 16.74 21.97 -11.76
C ARG A 170 16.54 22.89 -10.55
N TYR A 171 15.64 22.56 -9.64
CA TYR A 171 15.24 23.43 -8.53
C TYR A 171 15.81 23.02 -7.18
N GLY A 172 16.46 21.86 -7.09
CA GLY A 172 17.05 21.35 -5.86
C GLY A 172 16.04 20.79 -4.86
N PHE A 173 14.77 20.58 -5.25
CA PHE A 173 13.76 19.95 -4.39
C PHE A 173 12.66 19.26 -5.20
N SER A 174 11.94 18.35 -4.55
CA SER A 174 10.62 17.86 -4.95
C SER A 174 9.59 18.16 -3.88
N SER A 175 8.29 18.13 -4.22
CA SER A 175 7.22 18.42 -3.26
C SER A 175 5.99 17.55 -3.46
N SER A 176 5.25 17.28 -2.37
CA SER A 176 3.89 16.74 -2.47
C SER A 176 2.90 17.79 -2.97
N SER A 177 1.68 17.33 -3.28
CA SER A 177 0.55 18.21 -3.67
C SER A 177 0.21 19.26 -2.60
N ARG A 178 0.50 18.97 -1.32
CA ARG A 178 0.31 19.88 -0.18
C ARG A 178 1.55 20.73 0.14
N GLY A 179 2.56 20.73 -0.75
CA GLY A 179 3.74 21.60 -0.62
C GLY A 179 4.81 21.10 0.35
N ARG A 180 4.75 19.83 0.82
CA ARG A 180 5.81 19.24 1.64
C ARG A 180 7.05 18.99 0.79
N LYS A 181 8.14 19.70 1.06
CA LYS A 181 9.37 19.68 0.27
C LYS A 181 10.41 18.71 0.83
N ARG A 182 11.15 18.08 -0.08
CA ARG A 182 12.42 17.41 0.16
C ARG A 182 13.48 18.09 -0.68
N PHE A 183 14.53 18.58 -0.04
CA PHE A 183 15.65 19.25 -0.70
C PHE A 183 16.75 18.26 -1.05
N TYR A 184 17.44 18.51 -2.16
CA TYR A 184 18.52 17.69 -2.68
C TYR A 184 19.78 18.54 -2.84
N ARG A 185 20.92 17.97 -2.46
CA ARG A 185 22.22 18.55 -2.76
C ARG A 185 22.62 18.11 -4.16
N ILE A 186 22.57 19.03 -5.12
CA ILE A 186 22.95 18.75 -6.50
C ILE A 186 24.49 18.65 -6.57
N PRO A 187 25.04 17.53 -7.10
CA PRO A 187 26.48 17.35 -7.19
C PRO A 187 27.13 18.34 -8.15
N ALA A 188 28.35 18.81 -7.81
CA ALA A 188 29.13 19.70 -8.66
C ALA A 188 29.42 19.05 -10.02
N LEU A 189 29.73 19.87 -11.03
CA LEU A 189 30.13 19.37 -12.36
C LEU A 189 31.40 18.52 -12.31
N SER A 190 32.29 18.81 -11.38
CA SER A 190 33.56 18.09 -11.15
C SER A 190 33.43 16.84 -10.29
N ASP A 191 32.24 16.50 -9.80
CA ASP A 191 32.03 15.32 -8.96
C ASP A 191 32.16 14.04 -9.83
N PRO A 192 33.09 13.13 -9.55
CA PRO A 192 33.30 11.93 -10.36
C PRO A 192 32.10 10.96 -10.31
N GLU A 193 31.24 11.04 -9.28
CA GLU A 193 30.04 10.22 -9.13
C GLU A 193 28.76 10.98 -9.52
N ARG A 194 28.90 12.11 -10.21
CA ARG A 194 27.79 13.02 -10.50
C ARG A 194 26.59 12.31 -11.16
N GLU A 195 26.82 11.49 -12.17
CA GLU A 195 25.74 10.78 -12.88
C GLU A 195 24.99 9.82 -11.96
N ALA A 196 25.69 9.04 -11.14
CA ALA A 196 25.09 8.11 -10.19
C ALA A 196 24.25 8.85 -9.12
N LYS A 197 24.76 10.00 -8.64
CA LYS A 197 24.06 10.84 -7.66
C LYS A 197 22.84 11.52 -8.27
N LEU A 198 22.90 11.98 -9.52
CA LEU A 198 21.76 12.54 -10.24
C LEU A 198 20.67 11.46 -10.45
N ALA A 199 21.04 10.27 -10.92
CA ALA A 199 20.13 9.16 -11.07
C ALA A 199 19.46 8.73 -9.74
N GLN A 200 20.18 8.90 -8.61
CA GLN A 200 19.60 8.68 -7.28
C GLN A 200 18.59 9.77 -6.91
N ILE A 201 18.89 11.04 -7.22
CA ILE A 201 17.99 12.17 -7.00
C ILE A 201 16.69 11.98 -7.81
N GLU A 202 16.78 11.59 -9.08
CA GLU A 202 15.62 11.30 -9.93
C GLU A 202 14.69 10.25 -9.31
N ARG A 203 15.27 9.13 -8.84
CA ARG A 203 14.48 8.09 -8.15
C ARG A 203 13.81 8.62 -6.88
N TRP A 204 14.52 9.40 -6.07
CA TRP A 204 13.94 9.99 -4.86
C TRP A 204 12.88 11.03 -5.18
N ALA A 205 13.05 11.78 -6.25
CA ALA A 205 12.11 12.82 -6.67
C ALA A 205 10.78 12.22 -7.17
N GLY A 206 10.81 11.11 -7.89
CA GLY A 206 9.59 10.40 -8.29
C GLY A 206 8.85 9.78 -7.10
N ASN A 207 9.59 9.27 -6.11
CA ASN A 207 9.01 8.63 -4.93
C ASN A 207 8.49 9.65 -3.89
N GLN A 208 9.16 10.77 -3.71
CA GLN A 208 8.87 11.72 -2.63
C GLN A 208 7.44 12.28 -2.65
N PRO A 209 6.84 12.71 -3.77
CA PRO A 209 5.47 13.20 -3.79
C PRO A 209 4.47 12.16 -3.29
N ILE A 210 4.68 10.90 -3.62
CA ILE A 210 3.81 9.79 -3.23
C ILE A 210 3.94 9.48 -1.74
N GLN A 211 5.18 9.25 -1.26
CA GLN A 211 5.42 8.93 0.15
C GLN A 211 5.03 10.08 1.08
N SER A 212 5.30 11.33 0.70
CA SER A 212 4.85 12.48 1.49
C SER A 212 3.35 12.73 1.34
N GLY A 213 2.74 12.38 0.20
CA GLY A 213 1.30 12.40 -0.02
C GLY A 213 0.57 11.50 0.97
N CYS A 214 1.09 10.30 1.25
CA CYS A 214 0.54 9.43 2.31
C CYS A 214 0.50 10.15 3.66
N CYS A 215 1.57 10.90 4.01
CA CYS A 215 1.58 11.71 5.24
C CYS A 215 0.59 12.88 5.20
N ASP A 216 0.36 13.45 4.01
CA ASP A 216 -0.59 14.55 3.82
C ASP A 216 -2.05 14.10 3.95
N LEU A 217 -2.32 12.80 3.82
CA LEU A 217 -3.59 12.14 4.11
C LEU A 217 -3.70 11.72 5.58
N LEU A 218 -2.69 11.01 6.07
CA LEU A 218 -2.75 10.36 7.37
C LEU A 218 -2.82 11.36 8.52
N LYS A 219 -2.04 12.44 8.47
CA LYS A 219 -2.02 13.44 9.56
C LYS A 219 -3.35 14.18 9.73
N PRO A 220 -4.01 14.70 8.68
CA PRO A 220 -5.35 15.24 8.80
C PRO A 220 -6.39 14.23 9.27
N ALA A 221 -6.29 12.96 8.80
CA ALA A 221 -7.18 11.89 9.25
C ALA A 221 -7.06 11.67 10.77
N MET A 222 -5.83 11.50 11.27
CA MET A 222 -5.56 11.36 12.71
C MET A 222 -6.10 12.54 13.52
N TYR A 223 -5.89 13.77 13.03
CA TYR A 223 -6.40 14.98 13.70
C TYR A 223 -7.93 15.00 13.76
N ARG A 224 -8.61 14.68 12.66
CA ARG A 224 -10.08 14.58 12.60
C ARG A 224 -10.62 13.51 13.54
N ILE A 225 -10.03 12.31 13.52
CA ILE A 225 -10.39 11.22 14.44
C ILE A 225 -10.22 11.71 15.89
N TYR A 226 -9.07 12.30 16.22
CA TYR A 226 -8.79 12.82 17.54
C TYR A 226 -9.86 13.82 18.02
N LEU A 227 -10.23 14.78 17.17
CA LEU A 227 -11.26 15.77 17.48
C LEU A 227 -12.66 15.15 17.63
N ARG A 228 -13.06 14.28 16.71
CA ARG A 228 -14.41 13.65 16.75
C ARG A 228 -14.57 12.74 17.96
N LEU A 229 -13.54 12.02 18.35
CA LEU A 229 -13.55 11.22 19.58
C LEU A 229 -13.72 12.09 20.85
N ARG A 230 -13.49 13.41 20.74
CA ARG A 230 -13.64 14.41 21.83
C ARG A 230 -14.84 15.35 21.63
N GLY A 231 -15.67 15.08 20.63
CA GLY A 231 -16.84 15.91 20.35
C GLY A 231 -16.52 17.28 19.77
N GLY A 232 -15.37 17.42 19.12
CA GLY A 232 -14.92 18.66 18.48
C GLY A 232 -14.07 19.57 19.38
N ASP A 233 -13.93 19.26 20.67
CA ASP A 233 -13.07 19.97 21.59
C ASP A 233 -11.77 19.19 21.84
N TRP A 234 -10.65 19.76 21.44
CA TRP A 234 -9.32 19.13 21.58
C TRP A 234 -8.89 18.91 23.02
N ALA A 235 -9.40 19.72 23.95
CA ALA A 235 -9.09 19.64 25.39
C ALA A 235 -10.03 18.69 26.16
N ALA A 236 -11.19 18.35 25.57
CA ALA A 236 -12.15 17.45 26.22
C ALA A 236 -11.61 16.02 26.33
N PRO A 237 -12.03 15.26 27.35
CA PRO A 237 -11.73 13.83 27.41
C PRO A 237 -12.43 13.08 26.25
N PRO A 238 -11.89 11.92 25.81
CA PRO A 238 -12.53 11.12 24.79
C PRO A 238 -13.94 10.67 25.20
N ARG A 239 -14.95 10.98 24.39
CA ARG A 239 -16.37 10.67 24.69
C ARG A 239 -16.61 9.19 24.99
N TYR A 240 -15.96 8.30 24.22
CA TYR A 240 -16.13 6.86 24.35
C TYR A 240 -14.99 6.18 25.12
N GLY A 241 -14.08 6.96 25.72
CA GLY A 241 -12.82 6.43 26.23
C GLY A 241 -11.84 5.99 25.14
N ALA A 242 -12.30 5.97 23.88
CA ALA A 242 -11.51 5.54 22.72
C ALA A 242 -10.30 6.43 22.47
N ARG A 243 -9.19 5.85 22.00
CA ARG A 243 -7.93 6.56 21.78
C ARG A 243 -7.20 6.02 20.56
N ILE A 244 -6.57 6.91 19.79
CA ILE A 244 -5.55 6.52 18.84
C ILE A 244 -4.35 6.00 19.61
N LEU A 245 -3.87 4.82 19.26
CA LEU A 245 -2.70 4.21 19.89
C LEU A 245 -1.42 4.53 19.10
N PHE A 246 -1.45 4.29 17.80
CA PHE A 246 -0.33 4.52 16.89
C PHE A 246 -0.81 4.53 15.43
N CYS A 247 0.09 4.87 14.52
CA CYS A 247 -0.09 4.68 13.09
C CYS A 247 1.11 3.91 12.52
N VAL A 248 0.86 3.09 11.51
CA VAL A 248 1.89 2.32 10.79
C VAL A 248 1.62 2.43 9.30
N HIS A 249 2.55 3.04 8.55
CA HIS A 249 2.38 3.35 7.13
C HIS A 249 1.12 4.17 6.86
N ASP A 250 0.08 3.54 6.35
CA ASP A 250 -1.23 4.07 5.96
C ASP A 250 -2.36 3.61 6.88
N GLU A 251 -2.04 2.85 7.91
CA GLU A 251 -2.97 2.33 8.92
C GLU A 251 -2.98 3.20 10.18
N ILE A 252 -4.17 3.51 10.70
CA ILE A 252 -4.39 4.13 12.02
C ILE A 252 -5.00 3.08 12.95
N VAL A 253 -4.34 2.84 14.09
CA VAL A 253 -4.82 1.91 15.10
C VAL A 253 -5.39 2.65 16.30
N THR A 254 -6.63 2.34 16.63
CA THR A 254 -7.41 2.93 17.71
C THR A 254 -7.90 1.83 18.65
N THR A 255 -8.15 2.14 19.92
CA THR A 255 -8.81 1.23 20.85
C THR A 255 -10.12 1.83 21.34
N ALA A 256 -11.13 0.98 21.52
CA ALA A 256 -12.45 1.37 22.01
C ALA A 256 -13.07 0.30 22.91
N PRO A 257 -13.93 0.68 23.90
CA PRO A 257 -14.76 -0.26 24.63
C PRO A 257 -15.69 -1.03 23.68
N ASP A 258 -15.99 -2.28 24.00
CA ASP A 258 -16.87 -3.15 23.18
C ASP A 258 -18.20 -2.48 22.82
N ALA A 259 -18.81 -1.73 23.77
CA ALA A 259 -20.07 -1.03 23.57
C ALA A 259 -20.02 0.10 22.52
N HIS A 260 -18.84 0.59 22.14
CA HIS A 260 -18.67 1.76 21.27
C HIS A 260 -17.82 1.47 20.02
N VAL A 261 -17.57 0.20 19.74
CA VAL A 261 -16.74 -0.22 18.58
C VAL A 261 -17.35 0.24 17.26
N SER A 262 -18.68 0.16 17.11
CA SER A 262 -19.37 0.54 15.88
C SER A 262 -19.24 2.04 15.59
N GLU A 263 -19.51 2.87 16.62
CA GLU A 263 -19.43 4.34 16.49
C GLU A 263 -18.00 4.80 16.20
N VAL A 264 -17.01 4.20 16.88
CA VAL A 264 -15.60 4.54 16.69
C VAL A 264 -15.13 4.09 15.31
N SER A 265 -15.55 2.92 14.84
CA SER A 265 -15.27 2.45 13.48
C SER A 265 -15.79 3.41 12.41
N GLU A 266 -17.03 3.89 12.58
CA GLU A 266 -17.62 4.86 11.64
C GLU A 266 -16.90 6.21 11.68
N ILE A 267 -16.55 6.71 12.87
CA ILE A 267 -15.72 7.93 13.01
C ILE A 267 -14.40 7.79 12.24
N MET A 268 -13.73 6.64 12.37
CA MET A 268 -12.47 6.41 11.66
C MET A 268 -12.66 6.42 10.16
N LYS A 269 -13.65 5.69 9.63
CA LYS A 269 -13.96 5.63 8.19
C LYS A 269 -14.24 7.02 7.61
N VAL A 270 -15.15 7.75 8.23
CA VAL A 270 -15.56 9.09 7.76
C VAL A 270 -14.37 10.05 7.79
N CYS A 271 -13.60 10.09 8.89
CA CYS A 271 -12.46 10.99 9.01
C CYS A 271 -11.34 10.70 8.00
N MET A 272 -11.07 9.41 7.75
CA MET A 272 -10.09 9.00 6.77
C MET A 272 -10.57 9.30 5.34
N GLN A 273 -11.85 9.06 5.05
CA GLN A 273 -12.42 9.40 3.73
C GLN A 273 -12.38 10.90 3.48
N GLU A 274 -12.77 11.75 4.44
CA GLU A 274 -12.67 13.21 4.30
C GLU A 274 -11.23 13.68 4.07
N ALA A 275 -10.26 13.09 4.77
CA ALA A 275 -8.86 13.42 4.58
C ALA A 275 -8.35 13.00 3.19
N TYR A 276 -8.84 11.86 2.70
CA TYR A 276 -8.58 11.39 1.35
C TYR A 276 -9.13 12.36 0.30
N ASP A 277 -10.40 12.72 0.43
CA ASP A 277 -11.10 13.60 -0.50
C ASP A 277 -10.52 15.02 -0.55
N ASP A 278 -9.81 15.46 0.49
CA ASP A 278 -9.08 16.72 0.48
C ASP A 278 -7.87 16.73 -0.47
N VAL A 279 -7.24 15.57 -0.68
CA VAL A 279 -5.97 15.44 -1.41
C VAL A 279 -6.18 14.81 -2.78
N ILE A 280 -6.89 13.69 -2.86
CA ILE A 280 -7.08 12.91 -4.09
C ILE A 280 -8.47 13.19 -4.66
N LYS A 281 -8.53 13.54 -5.94
CA LYS A 281 -9.77 13.97 -6.62
C LYS A 281 -10.20 13.03 -7.74
N SER A 282 -9.25 12.42 -8.44
CA SER A 282 -9.52 11.66 -9.66
C SER A 282 -9.89 10.19 -9.39
N VAL A 283 -9.58 9.69 -8.20
CA VAL A 283 -9.69 8.25 -7.87
C VAL A 283 -10.49 8.07 -6.58
N LYS A 284 -11.50 7.19 -6.62
CA LYS A 284 -12.29 6.80 -5.45
C LYS A 284 -11.48 5.93 -4.50
N ASN A 285 -11.79 5.97 -3.21
CA ASN A 285 -11.16 5.12 -2.20
C ASN A 285 -12.21 4.34 -1.38
N THR A 286 -11.72 3.31 -0.70
CA THR A 286 -12.42 2.63 0.39
C THR A 286 -11.47 2.59 1.59
N VAL A 287 -12.05 2.81 2.76
CA VAL A 287 -11.35 2.65 4.04
C VAL A 287 -11.83 1.36 4.68
N ASP A 288 -10.92 0.41 4.82
CA ASP A 288 -11.21 -0.86 5.47
C ASP A 288 -10.91 -0.76 6.96
N VAL A 289 -11.83 -1.24 7.81
CA VAL A 289 -11.62 -1.28 9.26
C VAL A 289 -11.67 -2.71 9.75
N THR A 290 -10.56 -3.16 10.30
CA THR A 290 -10.42 -4.46 10.95
C THR A 290 -10.59 -4.30 12.45
N ILE A 291 -11.43 -5.16 13.06
CA ILE A 291 -11.74 -5.12 14.50
C ILE A 291 -11.30 -6.45 15.12
N GLY A 292 -10.63 -6.40 16.27
CA GLY A 292 -10.17 -7.61 16.95
C GLY A 292 -9.69 -7.39 18.37
N ASP A 293 -9.44 -8.50 19.07
CA ASP A 293 -8.83 -8.51 20.42
C ASP A 293 -7.34 -8.22 20.39
N TYR A 294 -6.75 -8.30 19.21
CA TYR A 294 -5.35 -7.96 18.93
C TYR A 294 -5.25 -7.26 17.58
N TRP A 295 -4.11 -6.61 17.33
CA TRP A 295 -3.88 -5.92 16.07
C TRP A 295 -3.83 -6.90 14.91
N LYS A 296 -4.78 -6.78 13.97
CA LYS A 296 -4.91 -7.60 12.76
C LYS A 296 -4.73 -6.74 11.51
N LYS A 297 -4.29 -7.37 10.44
CA LYS A 297 -4.34 -6.80 9.09
C LYS A 297 -5.14 -7.72 8.18
#